data_cdb69c39a88c731eafcd77ef01733830
#
_entry.id   cdb69c39a88c731eafcd77ef01733830
#
_cell.length_a   1.000
_cell.length_b   1.000
_cell.length_c   1.000
_cell.angle_alpha   90.00
_cell.angle_beta   90.00
_cell.angle_gamma   90.00
#
_symmetry.space_group_name_H-M   'P 1'
#
loop_
_entity.id
_entity.type
_entity.pdbx_description
1 polymer ?
#
loop_
_entity_poly.entity_id
_entity_poly.type
_entity_poly.pdbx_seq_one_letter_code
_entity_poly.pdbx_strand_id
1 'polypeptide(L)'
;MNISVIIPVYNAADYIEKAVASALFHNEVKEVVVVNDGSSDDSLILLQKLQQTDDRIKIYHHENKSNKGRSASRNLALQNATQPYIAFLDADDFYLENRFETDKKIFETDLSIDGVYNAIGVHFYRNATKEEKHELNLTTVTESINPDKLFDCLLNGKKGYFSIDGLTIKSSVISRIGYFQEHLIVAEDTDWLLKMALTSKLVAGNIKEPVAMRGVHETNIFNQTDEYVIHRQKMYESVIRWNFQNNIEISKIDLLLNWLFYYRYKEKYTLANEWNYWIYLLKSNPKLLTSTLAIKYCPIIRKRKQLFPFLFK
;
A
#
# COMPACT_ATOMS: atom_id res chain seq x y z
N MET A 1 -8.74 22.61 -1.98
CA MET A 1 -8.64 21.14 -2.12
C MET A 1 -9.81 20.50 -1.39
N ASN A 2 -10.60 19.61 -2.04
CA ASN A 2 -11.70 18.87 -1.40
C ASN A 2 -11.35 17.38 -1.39
N ILE A 3 -11.45 16.74 -0.22
CA ILE A 3 -10.91 15.39 0.03
C ILE A 3 -12.02 14.45 0.49
N SER A 4 -12.06 13.22 -0.08
CA SER A 4 -12.69 12.06 0.52
C SER A 4 -11.65 11.27 1.32
N VAL A 5 -11.89 11.07 2.62
CA VAL A 5 -11.06 10.21 3.47
C VAL A 5 -11.65 8.82 3.50
N ILE A 6 -10.85 7.80 3.18
CA ILE A 6 -11.24 6.40 3.10
C ILE A 6 -10.86 5.69 4.39
N ILE A 7 -11.85 5.12 5.10
CA ILE A 7 -11.63 4.42 6.38
C ILE A 7 -12.25 3.01 6.33
N PRO A 8 -11.46 1.95 6.13
CA PRO A 8 -11.93 0.58 6.33
C PRO A 8 -12.03 0.27 7.83
N VAL A 9 -13.13 -0.33 8.28
CA VAL A 9 -13.37 -0.58 9.71
C VAL A 9 -13.73 -2.04 9.94
N TYR A 10 -12.98 -2.70 10.82
CA TYR A 10 -13.30 -4.02 11.33
C TYR A 10 -12.87 -4.14 12.79
N ASN A 11 -13.83 -4.27 13.71
CA ASN A 11 -13.60 -4.42 15.16
C ASN A 11 -12.64 -3.34 15.72
N ALA A 12 -12.99 -2.07 15.53
CA ALA A 12 -12.19 -0.91 15.91
C ALA A 12 -12.90 0.03 16.90
N ALA A 13 -13.81 -0.49 17.73
CA ALA A 13 -14.62 0.32 18.65
C ALA A 13 -13.77 1.23 19.56
N ASP A 14 -12.59 0.76 19.99
CA ASP A 14 -11.71 1.51 20.87
C ASP A 14 -11.00 2.70 20.18
N TYR A 15 -11.01 2.77 18.84
CA TYR A 15 -10.19 3.70 18.06
C TYR A 15 -10.98 4.59 17.11
N ILE A 16 -12.10 4.08 16.57
CA ILE A 16 -12.79 4.67 15.42
C ILE A 16 -13.28 6.10 15.65
N GLU A 17 -13.71 6.44 16.86
CA GLU A 17 -14.16 7.81 17.19
C GLU A 17 -13.00 8.81 17.01
N LYS A 18 -11.80 8.46 17.47
CA LYS A 18 -10.61 9.28 17.32
C LYS A 18 -10.19 9.41 15.86
N ALA A 19 -10.20 8.31 15.10
CA ALA A 19 -9.90 8.29 13.66
C ALA A 19 -10.81 9.24 12.89
N VAL A 20 -12.13 9.07 13.03
CA VAL A 20 -13.13 9.90 12.34
C VAL A 20 -13.06 11.36 12.77
N ALA A 21 -12.95 11.63 14.08
CA ALA A 21 -12.85 13.01 14.58
C ALA A 21 -11.61 13.72 14.05
N SER A 22 -10.46 13.02 13.96
CA SER A 22 -9.23 13.57 13.42
C SER A 22 -9.35 13.93 11.93
N ALA A 23 -10.06 13.12 11.15
CA ALA A 23 -10.34 13.43 9.75
C ALA A 23 -11.28 14.64 9.58
N LEU A 24 -12.36 14.68 10.36
CA LEU A 24 -13.35 15.74 10.32
C LEU A 24 -12.83 17.11 10.83
N PHE A 25 -11.75 17.13 11.60
CA PHE A 25 -11.08 18.34 12.05
C PHE A 25 -10.64 19.23 10.88
N HIS A 26 -10.30 18.65 9.74
CA HIS A 26 -9.77 19.36 8.60
C HIS A 26 -10.86 19.93 7.68
N ASN A 27 -10.78 21.21 7.38
CA ASN A 27 -11.71 21.90 6.48
C ASN A 27 -11.67 21.40 5.02
N GLU A 28 -10.55 20.81 4.60
CA GLU A 28 -10.35 20.18 3.30
C GLU A 28 -11.16 18.89 3.15
N VAL A 29 -11.47 18.20 4.25
CA VAL A 29 -12.26 16.96 4.25
C VAL A 29 -13.75 17.29 4.09
N LYS A 30 -14.28 16.92 2.93
CA LYS A 30 -15.69 17.10 2.57
C LYS A 30 -16.50 15.81 2.69
N GLU A 31 -15.81 14.71 2.81
CA GLU A 31 -16.41 13.38 2.89
C GLU A 31 -15.50 12.42 3.66
N VAL A 32 -16.07 11.66 4.57
CA VAL A 32 -15.43 10.53 5.25
C VAL A 32 -16.20 9.26 4.86
N VAL A 33 -15.61 8.47 3.98
CA VAL A 33 -16.21 7.25 3.44
C VAL A 33 -15.75 6.07 4.27
N VAL A 34 -16.63 5.60 5.14
CA VAL A 34 -16.37 4.50 6.06
C VAL A 34 -16.99 3.21 5.51
N VAL A 35 -16.22 2.14 5.47
CA VAL A 35 -16.75 0.81 5.15
C VAL A 35 -16.62 -0.07 6.39
N ASN A 36 -17.77 -0.40 7.02
CA ASN A 36 -17.80 -1.38 8.10
C ASN A 36 -17.78 -2.80 7.51
N ASP A 37 -16.67 -3.48 7.69
CA ASP A 37 -16.35 -4.81 7.14
C ASP A 37 -16.88 -5.95 8.03
N GLY A 38 -18.14 -5.85 8.44
CA GLY A 38 -18.78 -6.90 9.25
C GLY A 38 -18.27 -6.94 10.70
N SER A 39 -18.04 -5.79 11.32
CA SER A 39 -17.63 -5.72 12.74
C SER A 39 -18.67 -6.39 13.65
N SER A 40 -18.18 -7.10 14.65
CA SER A 40 -18.97 -7.78 15.69
C SER A 40 -18.96 -7.04 17.03
N ASP A 41 -18.14 -5.99 17.16
CA ASP A 41 -18.06 -5.09 18.30
C ASP A 41 -18.97 -3.86 18.12
N ASP A 42 -18.84 -2.87 18.99
CA ASP A 42 -19.65 -1.64 18.96
C ASP A 42 -19.27 -0.65 17.85
N SER A 43 -18.30 -0.97 16.97
CA SER A 43 -17.83 -0.05 15.91
C SER A 43 -18.96 0.53 15.08
N LEU A 44 -19.93 -0.29 14.64
CA LEU A 44 -21.06 0.18 13.83
C LEU A 44 -21.96 1.14 14.62
N ILE A 45 -22.23 0.85 15.89
CA ILE A 45 -23.04 1.70 16.77
C ILE A 45 -22.41 3.09 16.93
N LEU A 46 -21.09 3.11 17.17
CA LEU A 46 -20.32 4.37 17.29
C LEU A 46 -20.35 5.15 15.97
N LEU A 47 -20.12 4.50 14.84
CA LEU A 47 -20.18 5.14 13.52
C LEU A 47 -21.55 5.75 13.22
N GLN A 48 -22.63 5.04 13.55
CA GLN A 48 -24.00 5.56 13.37
C GLN A 48 -24.28 6.80 14.24
N LYS A 49 -23.78 6.82 15.47
CA LYS A 49 -23.85 8.00 16.34
C LYS A 49 -23.06 9.18 15.74
N LEU A 50 -21.85 8.95 15.27
CA LEU A 50 -21.03 10.00 14.64
C LEU A 50 -21.70 10.54 13.36
N GLN A 51 -22.28 9.68 12.54
CA GLN A 51 -23.01 10.10 11.33
C GLN A 51 -24.21 11.00 11.63
N GLN A 52 -24.86 10.84 12.79
CA GLN A 52 -25.95 11.73 13.21
C GLN A 52 -25.46 13.15 13.58
N THR A 53 -24.18 13.31 13.89
CA THR A 53 -23.58 14.59 14.28
C THR A 53 -22.88 15.31 13.12
N ASP A 54 -22.47 14.61 12.08
CA ASP A 54 -21.77 15.19 10.93
C ASP A 54 -22.16 14.46 9.63
N ASP A 55 -22.81 15.18 8.73
CA ASP A 55 -23.34 14.65 7.46
C ASP A 55 -22.26 14.32 6.42
N ARG A 56 -21.02 14.72 6.66
CA ARG A 56 -19.85 14.31 5.85
C ARG A 56 -19.54 12.82 5.99
N ILE A 57 -19.99 12.14 7.06
CA ILE A 57 -19.76 10.71 7.28
C ILE A 57 -20.71 9.89 6.41
N LYS A 58 -20.15 9.02 5.57
CA LYS A 58 -20.90 8.09 4.72
C LYS A 58 -20.52 6.67 5.09
N ILE A 59 -21.45 5.88 5.60
CA ILE A 59 -21.23 4.51 6.05
C ILE A 59 -21.72 3.54 4.97
N TYR A 60 -20.84 2.61 4.57
CA TYR A 60 -21.11 1.55 3.63
C TYR A 60 -20.84 0.18 4.25
N HIS A 61 -21.40 -0.85 3.64
CA HIS A 61 -21.24 -2.25 4.04
C HIS A 61 -21.08 -3.12 2.80
N HIS A 62 -20.36 -4.22 2.94
CA HIS A 62 -20.40 -5.27 1.94
C HIS A 62 -21.78 -5.97 1.92
N GLU A 63 -22.07 -6.63 0.81
CA GLU A 63 -23.26 -7.47 0.69
C GLU A 63 -23.32 -8.49 1.85
N ASN A 64 -24.50 -8.66 2.42
CA ASN A 64 -24.76 -9.49 3.61
C ASN A 64 -23.94 -9.09 4.86
N LYS A 65 -23.39 -7.88 4.90
CA LYS A 65 -22.56 -7.36 6.01
C LYS A 65 -21.43 -8.31 6.43
N SER A 66 -20.89 -9.08 5.46
CA SER A 66 -19.82 -10.04 5.71
C SER A 66 -18.45 -9.37 5.67
N ASN A 67 -17.49 -9.90 6.43
CA ASN A 67 -16.09 -9.48 6.34
C ASN A 67 -15.49 -9.94 5.00
N LYS A 68 -14.91 -9.00 4.25
CA LYS A 68 -14.25 -9.22 2.95
C LYS A 68 -12.77 -8.81 2.97
N GLY A 69 -12.32 -8.27 4.09
CA GLY A 69 -10.96 -7.76 4.27
C GLY A 69 -10.76 -6.31 3.84
N ARG A 70 -9.68 -5.70 4.32
CA ARG A 70 -9.44 -4.26 4.15
C ARG A 70 -9.25 -3.84 2.69
N SER A 71 -8.68 -4.70 1.81
CA SER A 71 -8.58 -4.40 0.39
C SER A 71 -9.95 -4.21 -0.26
N ALA A 72 -10.89 -5.13 -0.03
CA ALA A 72 -12.26 -5.04 -0.52
C ALA A 72 -12.98 -3.81 0.06
N SER A 73 -12.75 -3.53 1.35
CA SER A 73 -13.35 -2.38 2.03
C SER A 73 -12.81 -1.05 1.50
N ARG A 74 -11.50 -0.92 1.26
CA ARG A 74 -10.93 0.26 0.59
C ARG A 74 -11.46 0.39 -0.83
N ASN A 75 -11.62 -0.71 -1.58
CA ASN A 75 -12.19 -0.70 -2.93
C ASN A 75 -13.63 -0.19 -2.94
N LEU A 76 -14.48 -0.70 -2.04
CA LEU A 76 -15.85 -0.23 -1.91
C LEU A 76 -15.93 1.25 -1.55
N ALA A 77 -15.04 1.71 -0.64
CA ALA A 77 -14.95 3.13 -0.29
C ALA A 77 -14.50 3.98 -1.48
N LEU A 78 -13.48 3.56 -2.23
CA LEU A 78 -13.01 4.26 -3.44
C LEU A 78 -14.07 4.37 -4.52
N GLN A 79 -14.94 3.36 -4.67
CA GLN A 79 -16.06 3.38 -5.62
C GLN A 79 -17.16 4.39 -5.25
N ASN A 80 -17.25 4.73 -3.95
CA ASN A 80 -18.26 5.65 -3.42
C ASN A 80 -17.68 7.04 -3.08
N ALA A 81 -16.39 7.24 -3.17
CA ALA A 81 -15.74 8.53 -2.94
C ALA A 81 -16.05 9.52 -4.08
N THR A 82 -16.47 10.74 -3.72
CA THR A 82 -16.98 11.72 -4.68
C THR A 82 -16.05 12.93 -4.88
N GLN A 83 -15.07 13.11 -3.99
CA GLN A 83 -14.21 14.29 -4.05
C GLN A 83 -13.02 14.12 -5.01
N PRO A 84 -12.47 15.21 -5.55
CA PRO A 84 -11.36 15.17 -6.51
C PRO A 84 -10.05 14.67 -5.91
N TYR A 85 -9.91 14.68 -4.58
CA TYR A 85 -8.76 14.14 -3.87
C TYR A 85 -9.16 13.04 -2.90
N ILE A 86 -8.31 12.03 -2.77
CA ILE A 86 -8.48 10.88 -1.89
C ILE A 86 -7.33 10.86 -0.89
N ALA A 87 -7.66 10.64 0.38
CA ALA A 87 -6.71 10.31 1.44
C ALA A 87 -7.18 9.05 2.17
N PHE A 88 -6.27 8.37 2.85
CA PHE A 88 -6.55 7.12 3.54
C PHE A 88 -6.27 7.26 5.02
N LEU A 89 -7.02 6.53 5.83
CA LEU A 89 -6.81 6.46 7.27
C LEU A 89 -7.28 5.09 7.76
N ASP A 90 -6.40 4.32 8.38
CA ASP A 90 -6.80 3.08 9.03
C ASP A 90 -7.58 3.40 10.33
N ALA A 91 -8.49 2.52 10.72
CA ALA A 91 -9.46 2.81 11.80
C ALA A 91 -8.82 2.94 13.20
N ASP A 92 -7.58 2.46 13.37
CA ASP A 92 -6.77 2.52 14.58
C ASP A 92 -5.72 3.66 14.56
N ASP A 93 -5.68 4.44 13.44
CA ASP A 93 -4.79 5.56 13.21
C ASP A 93 -5.52 6.91 13.39
N PHE A 94 -4.79 8.02 13.38
CA PHE A 94 -5.39 9.35 13.40
C PHE A 94 -4.50 10.41 12.75
N TYR A 95 -5.13 11.43 12.14
CA TYR A 95 -4.45 12.58 11.55
C TYR A 95 -4.02 13.58 12.62
N LEU A 96 -2.91 14.29 12.32
CA LEU A 96 -2.46 15.47 13.07
C LEU A 96 -2.95 16.75 12.40
N GLU A 97 -2.91 17.87 13.12
CA GLU A 97 -3.43 19.17 12.66
C GLU A 97 -2.80 19.67 11.35
N ASN A 98 -1.54 19.28 11.07
CA ASN A 98 -0.79 19.66 9.87
C ASN A 98 -1.03 18.73 8.66
N ARG A 99 -2.01 17.80 8.73
CA ARG A 99 -2.15 16.69 7.76
C ARG A 99 -2.19 17.14 6.30
N PHE A 100 -2.90 18.19 5.98
CA PHE A 100 -3.11 18.61 4.60
C PHE A 100 -2.45 19.95 4.21
N GLU A 101 -1.76 20.61 5.12
CA GLU A 101 -1.16 21.93 4.87
C GLU A 101 -0.16 21.92 3.71
N THR A 102 0.78 20.95 3.72
CA THR A 102 1.80 20.83 2.68
C THR A 102 1.21 20.31 1.38
N ASP A 103 0.31 19.34 1.46
CA ASP A 103 -0.37 18.76 0.30
C ASP A 103 -1.11 19.83 -0.50
N LYS A 104 -1.89 20.67 0.19
CA LYS A 104 -2.63 21.78 -0.42
C LYS A 104 -1.71 22.74 -1.16
N LYS A 105 -0.63 23.18 -0.54
CA LYS A 105 0.35 24.09 -1.17
C LYS A 105 0.97 23.47 -2.43
N ILE A 106 1.32 22.19 -2.36
CA ILE A 106 1.92 21.47 -3.49
C ILE A 106 0.94 21.34 -4.65
N PHE A 107 -0.30 20.90 -4.42
CA PHE A 107 -1.31 20.75 -5.46
C PHE A 107 -1.76 22.08 -6.07
N GLU A 108 -1.73 23.17 -5.30
CA GLU A 108 -2.01 24.53 -5.81
C GLU A 108 -0.87 25.07 -6.65
N THR A 109 0.38 24.67 -6.38
CA THR A 109 1.57 25.16 -7.09
C THR A 109 1.83 24.42 -8.41
N ASP A 110 1.57 23.11 -8.46
CA ASP A 110 1.80 22.27 -9.64
C ASP A 110 0.65 21.29 -9.89
N LEU A 111 -0.21 21.65 -10.84
CA LEU A 111 -1.36 20.85 -11.24
C LEU A 111 -0.99 19.52 -11.92
N SER A 112 0.25 19.32 -12.32
CA SER A 112 0.72 18.06 -12.91
C SER A 112 1.00 16.97 -11.87
N ILE A 113 1.08 17.32 -10.58
CA ILE A 113 1.29 16.37 -9.49
C ILE A 113 0.03 15.53 -9.29
N ASP A 114 0.22 14.23 -9.21
CA ASP A 114 -0.84 13.22 -9.02
C ASP A 114 -1.05 12.85 -7.55
N GLY A 115 0.00 12.93 -6.74
CA GLY A 115 -0.08 12.62 -5.32
C GLY A 115 1.08 13.18 -4.50
N VAL A 116 0.83 13.35 -3.20
CA VAL A 116 1.79 13.83 -2.20
C VAL A 116 1.86 12.79 -1.08
N TYR A 117 3.07 12.36 -0.73
CA TYR A 117 3.31 11.44 0.38
C TYR A 117 4.09 12.12 1.50
N ASN A 118 3.72 11.80 2.74
CA ASN A 118 4.24 12.43 3.95
C ASN A 118 4.70 11.38 4.97
N ALA A 119 5.44 11.81 5.96
CA ALA A 119 5.83 11.01 7.10
C ALA A 119 4.62 10.74 8.02
N ILE A 120 4.59 9.54 8.62
CA ILE A 120 3.69 9.22 9.72
C ILE A 120 4.49 8.81 10.95
N GLY A 121 4.00 9.20 12.13
CA GLY A 121 4.56 8.80 13.42
C GLY A 121 3.90 7.54 13.97
N VAL A 122 4.15 7.26 15.24
CA VAL A 122 3.62 6.11 15.95
C VAL A 122 2.98 6.55 17.28
N HIS A 123 1.80 6.03 17.56
CA HIS A 123 1.09 6.19 18.83
C HIS A 123 0.86 4.82 19.47
N PHE A 124 1.40 4.61 20.67
CA PHE A 124 1.24 3.34 21.38
C PHE A 124 -0.02 3.38 22.26
N TYR A 125 -1.00 2.56 21.93
CA TYR A 125 -2.18 2.31 22.76
C TYR A 125 -1.90 1.31 23.90
N ARG A 126 -0.70 0.72 23.93
CA ARG A 126 -0.17 -0.20 24.93
C ARG A 126 1.18 0.27 25.48
N ASN A 127 1.63 -0.35 26.52
CA ASN A 127 3.00 -0.13 26.99
C ASN A 127 4.00 -0.63 25.93
N ALA A 128 4.97 0.20 25.60
CA ALA A 128 6.02 -0.13 24.65
C ALA A 128 7.39 -0.05 25.32
N THR A 129 8.30 -0.95 24.94
CA THR A 129 9.68 -0.93 25.40
C THR A 129 10.44 0.27 24.82
N LYS A 130 11.62 0.57 25.36
CA LYS A 130 12.48 1.64 24.80
C LYS A 130 12.97 1.28 23.41
N GLU A 131 13.24 0.02 23.18
CA GLU A 131 13.67 -0.54 21.88
C GLU A 131 12.56 -0.38 20.84
N GLU A 132 11.32 -0.78 21.15
CA GLU A 132 10.17 -0.57 20.26
C GLU A 132 9.95 0.92 19.92
N LYS A 133 10.06 1.81 20.89
CA LYS A 133 9.92 3.26 20.65
C LYS A 133 11.04 3.82 19.80
N HIS A 134 12.20 3.22 19.81
CA HIS A 134 13.32 3.61 18.95
C HIS A 134 13.14 3.07 17.52
N GLU A 135 12.73 1.81 17.37
CA GLU A 135 12.54 1.16 16.06
C GLU A 135 11.29 1.65 15.33
N LEU A 136 10.18 1.82 16.05
CA LEU A 136 8.90 2.28 15.53
C LEU A 136 8.75 3.79 15.79
N ASN A 137 9.54 4.61 15.12
CA ASN A 137 9.50 6.06 15.34
C ASN A 137 8.77 6.79 14.21
N LEU A 138 9.37 6.85 13.03
CA LEU A 138 8.85 7.59 11.89
C LEU A 138 8.87 6.73 10.63
N THR A 139 7.72 6.55 10.01
CA THR A 139 7.62 5.90 8.70
C THR A 139 7.69 6.99 7.63
N THR A 140 8.84 7.07 6.95
CA THR A 140 9.11 8.10 5.95
C THR A 140 10.21 7.67 5.00
N VAL A 141 10.40 8.43 3.93
CA VAL A 141 11.61 8.37 3.11
C VAL A 141 12.69 9.28 3.69
N THR A 142 13.96 8.91 3.49
CA THR A 142 15.11 9.64 4.06
C THR A 142 15.37 11.00 3.40
N GLU A 143 14.86 11.20 2.17
CA GLU A 143 15.02 12.43 1.38
C GLU A 143 13.90 12.53 0.34
N SER A 144 13.69 13.72 -0.23
CA SER A 144 12.79 13.89 -1.36
C SER A 144 13.32 13.10 -2.57
N ILE A 145 12.47 12.23 -3.13
CA ILE A 145 12.82 11.36 -4.25
C ILE A 145 12.21 11.94 -5.52
N ASN A 146 13.04 12.02 -6.59
CA ASN A 146 12.52 12.36 -7.91
C ASN A 146 11.44 11.34 -8.32
N PRO A 147 10.23 11.76 -8.78
CA PRO A 147 9.14 10.87 -9.16
C PRO A 147 9.56 9.74 -10.12
N ASP A 148 10.43 10.02 -11.11
CA ASP A 148 10.92 9.02 -12.07
C ASP A 148 11.79 7.92 -11.44
N LYS A 149 12.30 8.14 -10.22
CA LYS A 149 13.12 7.19 -9.45
C LYS A 149 12.36 6.56 -8.30
N LEU A 150 11.13 7.01 -8.04
CA LEU A 150 10.38 6.60 -6.87
C LEU A 150 10.13 5.09 -6.85
N PHE A 151 9.71 4.50 -7.96
CA PHE A 151 9.51 3.04 -8.07
C PHE A 151 10.78 2.27 -7.68
N ASP A 152 11.93 2.64 -8.24
CA ASP A 152 13.20 1.95 -7.97
C ASP A 152 13.60 2.09 -6.49
N CYS A 153 13.36 3.26 -5.89
CA CYS A 153 13.65 3.52 -4.48
C CYS A 153 12.73 2.72 -3.54
N LEU A 154 11.43 2.68 -3.81
CA LEU A 154 10.48 1.88 -3.02
C LEU A 154 10.78 0.38 -3.13
N LEU A 155 11.08 -0.09 -4.34
CA LEU A 155 11.37 -1.50 -4.59
C LEU A 155 12.64 -1.99 -3.86
N ASN A 156 13.68 -1.16 -3.78
CA ASN A 156 14.93 -1.53 -3.10
C ASN A 156 14.96 -1.21 -1.59
N GLY A 157 14.01 -0.40 -1.10
CA GLY A 157 13.84 -0.03 0.30
C GLY A 157 14.97 0.81 0.92
N LYS A 158 16.01 1.17 0.15
CA LYS A 158 17.22 1.84 0.69
C LYS A 158 16.96 3.27 1.19
N LYS A 159 15.93 3.92 0.67
CA LYS A 159 15.55 5.29 1.05
C LYS A 159 14.31 5.34 1.93
N GLY A 160 13.97 4.23 2.58
CA GLY A 160 12.76 4.14 3.37
C GLY A 160 11.51 3.92 2.50
N TYR A 161 10.35 4.10 3.10
CA TYR A 161 9.03 3.96 2.47
C TYR A 161 8.03 4.88 3.18
N PHE A 162 6.86 5.07 2.58
CA PHE A 162 5.79 5.84 3.19
C PHE A 162 4.50 5.01 3.27
N SER A 163 3.63 5.35 4.21
CA SER A 163 2.33 4.72 4.40
C SER A 163 1.25 5.42 3.58
N ILE A 164 0.18 4.70 3.28
CA ILE A 164 -1.02 5.27 2.67
C ILE A 164 -1.71 6.31 3.56
N ASP A 165 -1.57 6.24 4.90
CA ASP A 165 -2.14 7.24 5.82
C ASP A 165 -1.50 8.61 5.67
N GLY A 166 -0.25 8.66 5.22
CA GLY A 166 0.44 9.89 4.84
C GLY A 166 0.23 10.32 3.38
N LEU A 167 -0.53 9.56 2.59
CA LEU A 167 -0.70 9.79 1.16
C LEU A 167 -2.00 10.53 0.84
N THR A 168 -1.90 11.52 -0.05
CA THR A 168 -3.05 12.17 -0.70
C THR A 168 -2.87 12.11 -2.22
N ILE A 169 -3.88 11.65 -2.95
CA ILE A 169 -3.84 11.51 -4.40
C ILE A 169 -5.03 12.19 -5.08
N LYS A 170 -4.89 12.51 -6.35
CA LYS A 170 -6.04 12.81 -7.21
C LYS A 170 -6.88 11.56 -7.44
N SER A 171 -8.21 11.68 -7.40
CA SER A 171 -9.12 10.55 -7.66
C SER A 171 -8.91 9.93 -9.04
N SER A 172 -8.47 10.71 -10.04
CA SER A 172 -8.14 10.25 -11.39
C SER A 172 -7.00 9.22 -11.46
N VAL A 173 -6.17 9.11 -10.41
CA VAL A 173 -5.12 8.10 -10.33
C VAL A 173 -5.71 6.69 -10.33
N ILE A 174 -6.87 6.48 -9.68
CA ILE A 174 -7.54 5.18 -9.58
C ILE A 174 -7.80 4.57 -10.95
N SER A 175 -8.24 5.36 -11.94
CA SER A 175 -8.50 4.87 -13.30
C SER A 175 -7.26 4.34 -14.02
N ARG A 176 -6.06 4.79 -13.64
CA ARG A 176 -4.78 4.36 -14.24
C ARG A 176 -4.21 3.11 -13.57
N ILE A 177 -4.30 3.02 -12.26
CA ILE A 177 -3.66 1.93 -11.48
C ILE A 177 -4.61 0.80 -11.11
N GLY A 178 -5.93 1.06 -11.12
CA GLY A 178 -6.96 0.13 -10.64
C GLY A 178 -7.09 0.13 -9.11
N TYR A 179 -7.86 -0.83 -8.63
CA TYR A 179 -8.19 -1.04 -7.23
C TYR A 179 -7.15 -1.91 -6.51
N PHE A 180 -7.23 -1.97 -5.18
CA PHE A 180 -6.43 -2.86 -4.36
C PHE A 180 -6.71 -4.33 -4.70
N GLN A 181 -5.68 -5.18 -4.59
CA GLN A 181 -5.80 -6.61 -4.88
C GLN A 181 -6.37 -7.34 -3.67
N GLU A 182 -7.62 -7.80 -3.77
CA GLU A 182 -8.36 -8.43 -2.64
C GLU A 182 -7.76 -9.76 -2.18
N HIS A 183 -7.00 -10.44 -3.05
CA HIS A 183 -6.32 -11.68 -2.69
C HIS A 183 -5.02 -11.46 -1.88
N LEU A 184 -4.61 -10.21 -1.68
CA LEU A 184 -3.46 -9.84 -0.83
C LEU A 184 -3.98 -9.45 0.55
N ILE A 185 -3.73 -10.31 1.55
CA ILE A 185 -4.11 -10.05 2.95
C ILE A 185 -3.15 -9.03 3.58
N VAL A 186 -1.88 -9.07 3.18
CA VAL A 186 -0.84 -8.11 3.52
C VAL A 186 -0.08 -7.69 2.27
N ALA A 187 0.64 -6.57 2.30
CA ALA A 187 1.37 -5.96 1.19
C ALA A 187 0.47 -5.51 0.01
N GLU A 188 -0.83 -5.38 0.22
CA GLU A 188 -1.78 -4.82 -0.74
C GLU A 188 -1.53 -3.33 -1.01
N ASP A 189 -1.11 -2.61 0.01
CA ASP A 189 -0.65 -1.21 -0.07
C ASP A 189 0.63 -1.10 -0.88
N THR A 190 1.61 -1.96 -0.63
CA THR A 190 2.88 -2.00 -1.37
C THR A 190 2.65 -2.31 -2.86
N ASP A 191 1.78 -3.29 -3.18
CA ASP A 191 1.37 -3.57 -4.57
C ASP A 191 0.83 -2.31 -5.25
N TRP A 192 -0.07 -1.62 -4.55
CA TRP A 192 -0.76 -0.44 -5.06
C TRP A 192 0.18 0.76 -5.22
N LEU A 193 1.05 1.02 -4.23
CA LEU A 193 2.06 2.08 -4.26
C LEU A 193 3.08 1.87 -5.37
N LEU A 194 3.53 0.63 -5.63
CA LEU A 194 4.45 0.33 -6.72
C LEU A 194 3.84 0.60 -8.10
N LYS A 195 2.57 0.24 -8.32
CA LYS A 195 1.83 0.55 -9.55
C LYS A 195 1.68 2.06 -9.74
N MET A 196 1.37 2.78 -8.67
CA MET A 196 1.24 4.23 -8.67
C MET A 196 2.57 4.91 -8.99
N ALA A 197 3.67 4.49 -8.36
CA ALA A 197 5.01 5.04 -8.61
C ALA A 197 5.51 4.83 -10.06
N LEU A 198 4.92 3.88 -10.80
CA LEU A 198 5.23 3.64 -12.22
C LEU A 198 4.49 4.57 -13.19
N THR A 199 3.36 5.13 -12.78
CA THR A 199 2.44 5.79 -13.72
C THR A 199 1.96 7.17 -13.27
N SER A 200 2.37 7.60 -12.08
CA SER A 200 1.88 8.83 -11.47
C SER A 200 3.02 9.67 -10.91
N LYS A 201 2.88 10.98 -11.03
CA LYS A 201 3.84 11.95 -10.48
C LYS A 201 3.56 12.12 -8.98
N LEU A 202 4.24 11.31 -8.16
CA LEU A 202 4.19 11.41 -6.70
C LEU A 202 5.39 12.21 -6.18
N VAL A 203 5.14 13.15 -5.29
CA VAL A 203 6.16 14.00 -4.69
C VAL A 203 6.14 13.93 -3.16
N ALA A 204 7.27 14.20 -2.56
CA ALA A 204 7.39 14.30 -1.11
C ALA A 204 6.73 15.61 -0.61
N GLY A 205 5.91 15.48 0.41
CA GLY A 205 5.42 16.59 1.22
C GLY A 205 6.27 16.77 2.47
N ASN A 206 5.66 16.68 3.65
CA ASN A 206 6.38 16.71 4.92
C ASN A 206 6.96 15.32 5.25
N ILE A 207 8.26 15.14 5.04
CA ILE A 207 8.96 13.88 5.32
C ILE A 207 9.79 13.90 6.62
N LYS A 208 9.81 15.02 7.35
CA LYS A 208 10.58 15.17 8.58
C LYS A 208 9.73 15.12 9.83
N GLU A 209 8.51 15.59 9.75
CA GLU A 209 7.55 15.62 10.83
C GLU A 209 6.31 14.82 10.45
N PRO A 210 5.73 14.05 11.38
CA PRO A 210 4.54 13.26 11.08
C PRO A 210 3.33 14.14 10.79
N VAL A 211 2.49 13.68 9.88
CA VAL A 211 1.19 14.28 9.59
C VAL A 211 0.01 13.39 10.03
N ALA A 212 0.31 12.14 10.36
CA ALA A 212 -0.60 11.16 10.94
C ALA A 212 0.15 10.30 11.95
N MET A 213 -0.58 9.61 12.81
CA MET A 213 -0.02 8.70 13.81
C MET A 213 -0.61 7.31 13.58
N ARG A 214 0.28 6.32 13.42
CA ARG A 214 -0.11 4.90 13.39
C ARG A 214 -0.34 4.41 14.81
N GLY A 215 -1.48 3.78 15.05
CA GLY A 215 -1.80 3.12 16.30
C GLY A 215 -1.08 1.77 16.44
N VAL A 216 -0.43 1.57 17.58
CA VAL A 216 0.23 0.30 17.93
C VAL A 216 -0.47 -0.31 19.13
N HIS A 217 -1.05 -1.50 18.92
CA HIS A 217 -1.77 -2.29 19.91
C HIS A 217 -1.49 -3.79 19.74
N GLU A 218 -2.02 -4.64 20.62
CA GLU A 218 -1.69 -6.06 20.66
C GLU A 218 -2.13 -6.84 19.40
N THR A 219 -3.19 -6.39 18.73
CA THR A 219 -3.81 -7.11 17.62
C THR A 219 -3.37 -6.62 16.23
N ASN A 220 -2.34 -5.76 16.14
CA ASN A 220 -1.86 -5.30 14.84
C ASN A 220 -1.36 -6.45 13.97
N ILE A 221 -1.73 -6.43 12.67
CA ILE A 221 -1.43 -7.50 11.72
C ILE A 221 0.06 -7.64 11.38
N PHE A 222 0.86 -6.57 11.55
CA PHE A 222 2.31 -6.62 11.29
C PHE A 222 3.08 -7.54 12.24
N ASN A 223 2.46 -8.04 13.31
CA ASN A 223 3.01 -9.06 14.17
C ASN A 223 3.01 -10.47 13.54
N GLN A 224 2.34 -10.67 12.38
CA GLN A 224 2.20 -11.96 11.68
C GLN A 224 3.25 -12.11 10.57
N THR A 225 4.50 -12.40 10.93
CA THR A 225 5.63 -12.43 9.98
C THR A 225 5.50 -13.47 8.87
N ASP A 226 4.88 -14.62 9.11
CA ASP A 226 4.75 -15.70 8.12
C ASP A 226 3.85 -15.32 6.94
N GLU A 227 2.78 -14.57 7.19
CA GLU A 227 1.89 -14.05 6.15
C GLU A 227 2.63 -13.13 5.18
N TYR A 228 3.55 -12.31 5.69
CA TYR A 228 4.35 -11.42 4.83
C TYR A 228 5.27 -12.17 3.86
N VAL A 229 5.80 -13.33 4.21
CA VAL A 229 6.64 -14.13 3.31
C VAL A 229 5.83 -14.62 2.11
N ILE A 230 4.64 -15.19 2.38
CA ILE A 230 3.74 -15.74 1.35
C ILE A 230 3.20 -14.62 0.46
N HIS A 231 2.69 -13.56 1.06
CA HIS A 231 2.03 -12.47 0.34
C HIS A 231 3.01 -11.59 -0.43
N ARG A 232 4.28 -11.48 0.01
CA ARG A 232 5.33 -10.79 -0.74
C ARG A 232 5.54 -11.38 -2.13
N GLN A 233 5.56 -12.71 -2.25
CA GLN A 233 5.66 -13.36 -3.56
C GLN A 233 4.45 -13.01 -4.43
N LYS A 234 3.23 -13.15 -3.89
CA LYS A 234 1.98 -12.82 -4.60
C LYS A 234 1.92 -11.34 -5.02
N MET A 235 2.43 -10.45 -4.19
CA MET A 235 2.54 -9.02 -4.48
C MET A 235 3.43 -8.77 -5.70
N TYR A 236 4.64 -9.35 -5.75
CA TYR A 236 5.51 -9.23 -6.94
C TYR A 236 4.84 -9.81 -8.19
N GLU A 237 4.19 -10.97 -8.10
CA GLU A 237 3.44 -11.58 -9.21
C GLU A 237 2.32 -10.66 -9.71
N SER A 238 1.60 -10.02 -8.81
CA SER A 238 0.55 -9.05 -9.13
C SER A 238 1.11 -7.85 -9.89
N VAL A 239 2.17 -7.19 -9.38
CA VAL A 239 2.78 -6.04 -10.03
C VAL A 239 3.37 -6.42 -11.39
N ILE A 240 4.03 -7.59 -11.53
CA ILE A 240 4.58 -8.08 -12.80
C ILE A 240 3.45 -8.27 -13.83
N ARG A 241 2.36 -8.91 -13.43
CA ARG A 241 1.19 -9.13 -14.30
C ARG A 241 0.61 -7.80 -14.77
N TRP A 242 0.40 -6.89 -13.84
CA TRP A 242 -0.12 -5.55 -14.14
C TRP A 242 0.81 -4.78 -15.10
N ASN A 243 2.14 -4.86 -14.90
CA ASN A 243 3.13 -4.23 -15.77
C ASN A 243 3.04 -4.73 -17.22
N PHE A 244 2.89 -6.04 -17.43
CA PHE A 244 2.68 -6.60 -18.76
C PHE A 244 1.36 -6.19 -19.41
N GLN A 245 0.30 -6.04 -18.62
CA GLN A 245 -1.01 -5.59 -19.11
C GLN A 245 -0.99 -4.11 -19.51
N ASN A 246 -0.23 -3.29 -18.80
CA ASN A 246 -0.15 -1.84 -19.01
C ASN A 246 1.07 -1.41 -19.84
N ASN A 247 1.78 -2.35 -20.48
CA ASN A 247 2.93 -2.10 -21.35
C ASN A 247 4.03 -1.26 -20.67
N ILE A 248 4.27 -1.51 -19.39
CA ILE A 248 5.36 -0.87 -18.64
C ILE A 248 6.71 -1.37 -19.17
N GLU A 249 7.70 -0.51 -19.11
CA GLU A 249 9.05 -0.77 -19.60
C GLU A 249 9.62 -2.08 -19.05
N ILE A 250 10.22 -2.89 -19.94
CA ILE A 250 10.76 -4.22 -19.62
C ILE A 250 11.83 -4.18 -18.51
N SER A 251 12.57 -3.10 -18.39
CA SER A 251 13.55 -2.85 -17.33
C SER A 251 12.92 -2.88 -15.93
N LYS A 252 11.70 -2.37 -15.75
CA LYS A 252 10.98 -2.38 -14.48
C LYS A 252 10.48 -3.78 -14.14
N ILE A 253 10.05 -4.54 -15.15
CA ILE A 253 9.69 -5.96 -14.99
C ILE A 253 10.93 -6.79 -14.60
N ASP A 254 12.08 -6.50 -15.18
CA ASP A 254 13.34 -7.13 -14.84
C ASP A 254 13.72 -6.91 -13.36
N LEU A 255 13.57 -5.70 -12.84
CA LEU A 255 13.81 -5.40 -11.44
C LEU A 255 12.87 -6.19 -10.52
N LEU A 256 11.59 -6.26 -10.84
CA LEU A 256 10.60 -7.03 -10.06
C LEU A 256 10.92 -8.53 -10.06
N LEU A 257 11.23 -9.11 -11.23
CA LEU A 257 11.63 -10.52 -11.34
C LEU A 257 12.92 -10.80 -10.55
N ASN A 258 13.89 -9.86 -10.57
CA ASN A 258 15.11 -10.01 -9.81
C ASN A 258 14.84 -10.12 -8.30
N TRP A 259 13.99 -9.25 -7.75
CA TRP A 259 13.59 -9.30 -6.34
C TRP A 259 12.76 -10.54 -6.02
N LEU A 260 11.78 -10.89 -6.85
CA LEU A 260 10.97 -12.10 -6.70
C LEU A 260 11.85 -13.34 -6.59
N PHE A 261 12.78 -13.51 -7.50
CA PHE A 261 13.68 -14.65 -7.48
C PHE A 261 14.77 -14.58 -6.41
N TYR A 262 15.16 -13.40 -5.95
CA TYR A 262 16.04 -13.24 -4.79
C TYR A 262 15.40 -13.82 -3.52
N TYR A 263 14.13 -13.51 -3.28
CA TYR A 263 13.41 -14.08 -2.14
C TYR A 263 13.22 -15.59 -2.29
N ARG A 264 12.85 -16.07 -3.47
CA ARG A 264 12.74 -17.51 -3.73
C ARG A 264 14.07 -18.25 -3.53
N TYR A 265 15.18 -17.65 -3.89
CA TYR A 265 16.49 -18.26 -3.66
C TYR A 265 16.79 -18.50 -2.17
N LYS A 266 16.36 -17.59 -1.31
CA LYS A 266 16.50 -17.74 0.15
C LYS A 266 15.75 -18.95 0.70
N GLU A 267 14.59 -19.30 0.11
CA GLU A 267 13.76 -20.45 0.49
C GLU A 267 14.33 -21.81 0.05
N LYS A 268 15.46 -21.83 -0.67
CA LYS A 268 16.18 -23.05 -1.10
C LYS A 268 15.33 -24.06 -1.88
N TYR A 269 14.45 -23.61 -2.76
CA TYR A 269 13.65 -24.48 -3.63
C TYR A 269 14.51 -25.41 -4.51
N THR A 270 14.01 -26.63 -4.76
CA THR A 270 14.63 -27.58 -5.69
C THR A 270 14.58 -27.05 -7.14
N LEU A 271 15.42 -27.61 -8.02
CA LEU A 271 15.39 -27.24 -9.44
C LEU A 271 14.01 -27.54 -10.08
N ALA A 272 13.38 -28.66 -9.70
CA ALA A 272 12.03 -29.01 -10.18
C ALA A 272 10.99 -27.98 -9.75
N ASN A 273 11.04 -27.52 -8.49
CA ASN A 273 10.14 -26.46 -8.00
C ASN A 273 10.35 -25.14 -8.74
N GLU A 274 11.60 -24.78 -9.06
CA GLU A 274 11.92 -23.59 -9.85
C GLU A 274 11.39 -23.71 -11.29
N TRP A 275 11.46 -24.88 -11.93
CA TRP A 275 10.88 -25.12 -13.25
C TRP A 275 9.35 -25.00 -13.24
N ASN A 276 8.68 -25.65 -12.29
CA ASN A 276 7.23 -25.57 -12.17
C ASN A 276 6.78 -24.13 -11.95
N TYR A 277 7.51 -23.38 -11.12
CA TYR A 277 7.22 -21.97 -10.88
C TYR A 277 7.48 -21.10 -12.11
N TRP A 278 8.57 -21.36 -12.84
CA TRP A 278 8.87 -20.64 -14.08
C TRP A 278 7.78 -20.86 -15.13
N ILE A 279 7.33 -22.09 -15.31
CA ILE A 279 6.20 -22.42 -16.20
C ILE A 279 4.92 -21.70 -15.76
N TYR A 280 4.65 -21.66 -14.46
CA TYR A 280 3.53 -20.89 -13.91
C TYR A 280 3.63 -19.40 -14.28
N LEU A 281 4.79 -18.76 -14.10
CA LEU A 281 5.01 -17.36 -14.47
C LEU A 281 4.80 -17.11 -15.96
N LEU A 282 5.29 -18.01 -16.83
CA LEU A 282 5.10 -17.91 -18.28
C LEU A 282 3.63 -18.04 -18.67
N LYS A 283 2.91 -18.99 -18.08
CA LYS A 283 1.45 -19.14 -18.31
C LYS A 283 0.67 -17.94 -17.83
N SER A 284 1.03 -17.39 -16.69
CA SER A 284 0.38 -16.21 -16.11
C SER A 284 0.68 -14.91 -16.86
N ASN A 285 1.81 -14.85 -17.58
CA ASN A 285 2.29 -13.68 -18.30
C ASN A 285 2.85 -14.09 -19.69
N PRO A 286 2.00 -14.40 -20.69
CA PRO A 286 2.48 -14.92 -21.99
C PRO A 286 3.46 -13.99 -22.71
N LYS A 287 3.34 -12.66 -22.56
CA LYS A 287 4.29 -11.69 -23.10
C LYS A 287 5.72 -11.86 -22.58
N LEU A 288 5.89 -12.53 -21.42
CA LEU A 288 7.21 -12.87 -20.90
C LEU A 288 7.99 -13.80 -21.84
N LEU A 289 7.29 -14.72 -22.53
CA LEU A 289 7.90 -15.66 -23.51
C LEU A 289 8.60 -14.95 -24.67
N THR A 290 8.08 -13.82 -25.11
CA THR A 290 8.61 -13.05 -26.24
C THR A 290 9.67 -12.03 -25.82
N SER A 291 9.97 -11.94 -24.51
CA SER A 291 10.96 -11.03 -23.96
C SER A 291 12.31 -11.72 -23.71
N THR A 292 13.39 -10.95 -23.68
CA THR A 292 14.72 -11.44 -23.28
C THR A 292 14.74 -11.97 -21.85
N LEU A 293 13.77 -11.59 -21.02
CA LEU A 293 13.62 -12.04 -19.63
C LEU A 293 13.26 -13.54 -19.56
N ALA A 294 12.61 -14.09 -20.59
CA ALA A 294 12.34 -15.53 -20.67
C ALA A 294 13.63 -16.36 -20.56
N ILE A 295 14.68 -15.93 -21.23
CA ILE A 295 16.00 -16.59 -21.19
C ILE A 295 16.70 -16.23 -19.88
N LYS A 296 16.77 -14.94 -19.52
CA LYS A 296 17.49 -14.47 -18.33
C LYS A 296 17.04 -15.18 -17.04
N TYR A 297 15.74 -15.43 -16.88
CA TYR A 297 15.15 -16.02 -15.66
C TYR A 297 14.85 -17.51 -15.79
N CYS A 298 15.21 -18.15 -16.92
CA CYS A 298 15.15 -19.61 -17.07
C CYS A 298 15.94 -20.29 -15.94
N PRO A 299 15.40 -21.30 -15.25
CA PRO A 299 16.03 -21.92 -14.09
C PRO A 299 17.45 -22.46 -14.35
N ILE A 300 17.70 -23.06 -15.52
CA ILE A 300 19.05 -23.53 -15.91
C ILE A 300 20.03 -22.35 -15.98
N ILE A 301 19.63 -21.26 -16.64
CA ILE A 301 20.49 -20.08 -16.78
C ILE A 301 20.78 -19.42 -15.42
N ARG A 302 19.79 -19.31 -14.57
CA ARG A 302 19.96 -18.75 -13.22
C ARG A 302 20.84 -19.60 -12.32
N LYS A 303 20.69 -20.93 -12.35
CA LYS A 303 21.45 -21.86 -11.53
C LYS A 303 22.71 -22.40 -12.23
N ARG A 304 23.12 -21.84 -13.38
CA ARG A 304 24.23 -22.33 -14.19
C ARG A 304 25.52 -22.55 -13.43
N LYS A 305 25.89 -21.64 -12.50
CA LYS A 305 27.08 -21.79 -11.66
C LYS A 305 27.02 -22.98 -10.70
N GLN A 306 25.80 -23.32 -10.23
CA GLN A 306 25.57 -24.47 -9.37
C GLN A 306 25.49 -25.79 -10.16
N LEU A 307 24.86 -25.74 -11.35
CA LEU A 307 24.65 -26.91 -12.20
C LEU A 307 25.92 -27.28 -12.97
N PHE A 308 26.73 -26.31 -13.36
CA PHE A 308 27.94 -26.48 -14.19
C PHE A 308 29.15 -25.78 -13.58
N PRO A 309 29.55 -26.12 -12.33
CA PRO A 309 30.63 -25.40 -11.62
C PRO A 309 31.97 -25.46 -12.36
N PHE A 310 32.18 -26.48 -13.17
CA PHE A 310 33.40 -26.66 -13.97
C PHE A 310 33.57 -25.62 -15.10
N LEU A 311 32.46 -24.96 -15.54
CA LEU A 311 32.50 -23.92 -16.57
C LEU A 311 32.78 -22.53 -15.99
N PHE A 312 32.82 -22.39 -14.68
CA PHE A 312 32.92 -21.10 -13.98
C PHE A 312 34.06 -21.04 -12.97
N LYS A 313 35.08 -21.89 -13.18
CA LYS A 313 36.34 -21.88 -12.40
C LYS A 313 37.25 -20.77 -12.85
#